data_7f6d138f06316923be21096be15599d9
#
_entry.id   7f6d138f06316923be21096be15599d9
#
_cell.length_a   1.000
_cell.length_b   1.000
_cell.length_c   1.000
_cell.angle_alpha   90.00
_cell.angle_beta   90.00
_cell.angle_gamma   90.00
#
_symmetry.space_group_name_H-M   'P 1'
#
loop_
_entity.id
_entity.type
_entity.pdbx_description
1 polymer ?
#
loop_
_entity_poly.entity_id
_entity_poly.type
_entity_poly.pdbx_seq_one_letter_code
_entity_poly.pdbx_strand_id
1 'polypeptide(L)'
;MEDEKHGSKRNCHPRQKWLPVAAILLLVLLIAGFSVRYISFVSQTIYQESTSHLEEVLHKSNNMLKELVRKNVSYLHLYNGFLESTSDEAEIQAYIRAAQQEAGFAEFYFLTYDGNYMTVTGKTGYLGLQTNLDEKLAHDEDVVVNTALPGKPQMLAFICPETQGSYRGFAYDAVAISYYNDAVMRLLDSSAFEGNASNYVIYPDGRVVIDSSVNRKETIYNFIAMLRDHSDLSEAQILDLSNAFAQGSSGNLRVKLGDTSYYLVYEGTAVQSWTMVGLVPVSIVNANLDELWFRTAQIVAGIAAGLAVLAILLIVRRSHVTLRRKDTEIRYRDELFQKLSLNVDDVFLMLDAKTSQTDYVSPNIERLLGIPWREVRQDVHALDKLGAPEQGENFLDGLLSGQQREWDLEFEHLETKERRWFHNIAIGSEVEGRTKYILVMSDRTADKQVNQALSDAVAAAETANRAKSTFLSNMSHDIRT
;
A
#
# COMPACT_ATOMS: atom_id res chain seq x y z
N MET A 1 4.86 35.50 56.03
CA MET A 1 4.38 34.14 55.80
C MET A 1 3.72 34.15 54.43
N GLU A 2 4.52 33.63 53.61
CA GLU A 2 4.42 33.39 52.18
C GLU A 2 3.16 32.60 51.79
N ASP A 3 2.57 32.94 50.71
CA ASP A 3 1.93 31.95 49.84
C ASP A 3 1.92 32.47 48.39
N GLU A 4 2.97 32.05 47.68
CA GLU A 4 3.13 32.12 46.23
C GLU A 4 2.09 31.23 45.55
N LYS A 5 1.17 31.78 44.83
CA LYS A 5 0.37 31.01 43.82
C LYS A 5 1.03 31.09 42.46
N HIS A 6 1.86 30.10 42.21
CA HIS A 6 2.38 29.72 40.89
C HIS A 6 1.23 29.48 39.90
N GLY A 7 1.08 30.40 38.97
CA GLY A 7 0.27 30.19 37.76
C GLY A 7 0.94 29.20 36.84
N SER A 8 0.51 27.93 36.88
CA SER A 8 0.93 26.88 35.94
C SER A 8 0.64 27.27 34.50
N LYS A 9 1.64 27.74 33.80
CA LYS A 9 1.65 27.81 32.31
C LYS A 9 1.57 26.38 31.78
N ARG A 10 0.38 25.92 31.43
CA ARG A 10 0.21 24.70 30.64
C ARG A 10 0.85 24.89 29.26
N ASN A 11 2.12 24.51 29.15
CA ASN A 11 2.81 24.32 27.88
C ASN A 11 2.07 23.25 27.10
N CYS A 12 1.22 23.66 26.18
CA CYS A 12 0.61 22.76 25.18
C CYS A 12 1.72 22.26 24.26
N HIS A 13 2.30 21.09 24.57
CA HIS A 13 3.35 20.45 23.76
C HIS A 13 2.85 20.29 22.31
N PRO A 14 3.62 20.68 21.29
CA PRO A 14 3.27 20.52 19.88
C PRO A 14 3.08 19.06 19.48
N ARG A 15 3.59 18.09 20.24
CA ARG A 15 3.42 16.64 20.05
C ARG A 15 1.97 16.16 20.05
N GLN A 16 1.05 16.81 20.75
CA GLN A 16 -0.36 16.40 20.83
C GLN A 16 -1.16 16.65 19.52
N LYS A 17 -0.64 17.50 18.63
CA LYS A 17 -1.33 17.83 17.36
C LYS A 17 -1.19 16.74 16.29
N TRP A 18 -0.11 15.94 16.33
CA TRP A 18 0.20 14.92 15.33
C TRP A 18 -0.28 13.50 15.69
N LEU A 19 -0.69 13.28 16.94
CA LEU A 19 -1.17 11.98 17.41
C LEU A 19 -2.28 11.36 16.51
N PRO A 20 -3.36 12.07 16.14
CA PRO A 20 -4.40 11.48 15.28
C PRO A 20 -3.92 11.20 13.86
N VAL A 21 -3.04 12.02 13.31
CA VAL A 21 -2.45 11.79 11.97
C VAL A 21 -1.53 10.57 12.00
N ALA A 22 -0.70 10.44 13.04
CA ALA A 22 0.17 9.29 13.23
C ALA A 22 -0.64 7.99 13.42
N ALA A 23 -1.76 8.03 14.15
CA ALA A 23 -2.64 6.89 14.34
C ALA A 23 -3.30 6.45 13.02
N ILE A 24 -3.74 7.39 12.17
CA ILE A 24 -4.32 7.07 10.85
C ILE A 24 -3.25 6.49 9.92
N LEU A 25 -2.03 7.05 9.90
CA LEU A 25 -0.91 6.50 9.12
C LEU A 25 -0.55 5.08 9.56
N LEU A 26 -0.51 4.84 10.87
CA LEU A 26 -0.26 3.50 11.43
C LEU A 26 -1.36 2.52 11.00
N LEU A 27 -2.63 2.93 11.03
CA LEU A 27 -3.76 2.10 10.60
C LEU A 27 -3.67 1.75 9.12
N VAL A 28 -3.32 2.70 8.25
CA VAL A 28 -3.12 2.46 6.81
C VAL A 28 -1.98 1.48 6.58
N LEU A 29 -0.85 1.62 7.30
CA LEU A 29 0.28 0.70 7.22
C LEU A 29 -0.09 -0.72 7.69
N LEU A 30 -0.88 -0.85 8.74
CA LEU A 30 -1.37 -2.14 9.24
C LEU A 30 -2.31 -2.81 8.21
N ILE A 31 -3.23 -2.05 7.60
CA ILE A 31 -4.12 -2.57 6.55
C ILE A 31 -3.31 -3.02 5.34
N ALA A 32 -2.34 -2.22 4.89
CA ALA A 32 -1.46 -2.58 3.78
C ALA A 32 -0.63 -3.84 4.09
N GLY A 33 -0.02 -3.92 5.28
CA GLY A 33 0.73 -5.09 5.72
C GLY A 33 -0.12 -6.36 5.81
N PHE A 34 -1.34 -6.25 6.36
CA PHE A 34 -2.29 -7.36 6.41
C PHE A 34 -2.71 -7.81 5.00
N SER A 35 -2.97 -6.86 4.09
CA SER A 35 -3.34 -7.16 2.71
C SER A 35 -2.22 -7.91 1.97
N VAL A 36 -0.97 -7.47 2.09
CA VAL A 36 0.19 -8.17 1.49
C VAL A 36 0.30 -9.59 2.04
N ARG A 37 0.16 -9.77 3.36
CA ARG A 37 0.22 -11.11 3.99
C ARG A 37 -0.95 -11.99 3.56
N TYR A 38 -2.16 -11.43 3.45
CA TYR A 38 -3.34 -12.16 2.97
C TYR A 38 -3.17 -12.63 1.53
N ILE A 39 -2.68 -11.76 0.64
CA ILE A 39 -2.44 -12.10 -0.77
C ILE A 39 -1.35 -13.18 -0.87
N SER A 40 -0.27 -13.07 -0.10
CA SER A 40 0.77 -14.11 -0.05
C SER A 40 0.20 -15.47 0.40
N PHE A 41 -0.68 -15.47 1.40
CA PHE A 41 -1.37 -16.67 1.87
C PHE A 41 -2.27 -17.27 0.76
N VAL A 42 -3.09 -16.44 0.11
CA VAL A 42 -3.98 -16.89 -0.99
C VAL A 42 -3.15 -17.42 -2.16
N SER A 43 -2.06 -16.75 -2.54
CA SER A 43 -1.16 -17.20 -3.59
C SER A 43 -0.55 -18.57 -3.27
N GLN A 44 -0.14 -18.80 -2.04
CA GLN A 44 0.39 -20.10 -1.61
C GLN A 44 -0.68 -21.19 -1.61
N THR A 45 -1.91 -20.86 -1.17
CA THR A 45 -3.03 -21.79 -1.18
C THR A 45 -3.40 -22.20 -2.61
N ILE A 46 -3.51 -21.24 -3.53
CA ILE A 46 -3.79 -21.52 -4.95
C ILE A 46 -2.66 -22.34 -5.58
N TYR A 47 -1.41 -22.06 -5.25
CA TYR A 47 -0.27 -22.88 -5.68
C TYR A 47 -0.46 -24.35 -5.26
N GLN A 48 -0.74 -24.59 -3.98
CA GLN A 48 -0.93 -25.95 -3.44
C GLN A 48 -2.13 -26.65 -4.05
N GLU A 49 -3.26 -25.95 -4.19
CA GLU A 49 -4.47 -26.49 -4.81
C GLU A 49 -4.26 -26.83 -6.27
N SER A 50 -3.59 -25.95 -7.03
CA SER A 50 -3.33 -26.17 -8.44
C SER A 50 -2.33 -27.28 -8.71
N THR A 51 -1.28 -27.40 -7.89
CA THR A 51 -0.33 -28.52 -8.00
C THR A 51 -0.99 -29.83 -7.61
N SER A 52 -1.82 -29.85 -6.57
CA SER A 52 -2.59 -31.03 -6.17
C SER A 52 -3.59 -31.46 -7.25
N HIS A 53 -4.27 -30.50 -7.89
CA HIS A 53 -5.16 -30.80 -9.01
C HIS A 53 -4.39 -31.34 -10.22
N LEU A 54 -3.21 -30.78 -10.51
CA LEU A 54 -2.36 -31.29 -11.58
C LEU A 54 -1.85 -32.72 -11.29
N GLU A 55 -1.48 -33.00 -10.03
CA GLU A 55 -1.13 -34.36 -9.57
C GLU A 55 -2.29 -35.34 -9.75
N GLU A 56 -3.51 -34.94 -9.37
CA GLU A 56 -4.71 -35.76 -9.55
C GLU A 56 -4.98 -36.07 -11.04
N VAL A 57 -4.86 -35.05 -11.90
CA VAL A 57 -5.01 -35.21 -13.34
C VAL A 57 -3.95 -36.15 -13.91
N LEU A 58 -2.69 -35.96 -13.51
CA LEU A 58 -1.58 -36.80 -13.96
C LEU A 58 -1.79 -38.24 -13.49
N HIS A 59 -2.19 -38.44 -12.25
CA HIS A 59 -2.52 -39.76 -11.69
C HIS A 59 -3.64 -40.46 -12.48
N LYS A 60 -4.70 -39.72 -12.83
CA LYS A 60 -5.79 -40.23 -13.67
C LYS A 60 -5.29 -40.65 -15.05
N SER A 61 -4.47 -39.80 -15.67
CA SER A 61 -3.87 -40.12 -17.01
C SER A 61 -2.94 -41.32 -16.90
N ASN A 62 -2.17 -41.46 -15.81
CA ASN A 62 -1.33 -42.62 -15.56
C ASN A 62 -2.14 -43.91 -15.42
N ASN A 63 -3.26 -43.88 -14.68
CA ASN A 63 -4.17 -45.02 -14.60
C ASN A 63 -4.79 -45.38 -15.95
N MET A 64 -5.14 -44.38 -16.76
CA MET A 64 -5.65 -44.63 -18.12
C MET A 64 -4.59 -45.28 -19.02
N LEU A 65 -3.32 -44.80 -18.93
CA LEU A 65 -2.21 -45.43 -19.67
C LEU A 65 -2.01 -46.89 -19.27
N LYS A 66 -2.03 -47.18 -17.96
CA LYS A 66 -1.92 -48.54 -17.44
C LYS A 66 -3.04 -49.46 -17.95
N GLU A 67 -4.27 -48.98 -17.93
CA GLU A 67 -5.43 -49.75 -18.45
C GLU A 67 -5.31 -49.93 -19.98
N LEU A 68 -4.85 -48.92 -20.72
CA LEU A 68 -4.61 -49.03 -22.18
C LEU A 68 -3.57 -50.11 -22.46
N VAL A 69 -2.45 -50.13 -21.76
CA VAL A 69 -1.40 -51.14 -21.95
C VAL A 69 -1.95 -52.55 -21.61
N ARG A 70 -2.56 -52.69 -20.44
CA ARG A 70 -3.13 -53.98 -20.01
C ARG A 70 -4.15 -54.54 -20.99
N LYS A 71 -5.05 -53.67 -21.52
CA LYS A 71 -6.06 -54.03 -22.49
C LYS A 71 -5.41 -54.53 -23.82
N ASN A 72 -4.44 -53.80 -24.32
CA ASN A 72 -3.80 -54.12 -25.59
C ASN A 72 -2.91 -55.37 -25.52
N VAL A 73 -2.21 -55.55 -24.40
CA VAL A 73 -1.48 -56.80 -24.11
C VAL A 73 -2.45 -57.99 -24.06
N SER A 74 -3.59 -57.86 -23.36
CA SER A 74 -4.59 -58.91 -23.30
C SER A 74 -5.16 -59.24 -24.67
N TYR A 75 -5.36 -58.26 -25.55
CA TYR A 75 -5.80 -58.51 -26.93
C TYR A 75 -4.73 -59.23 -27.75
N LEU A 76 -3.43 -58.89 -27.58
CA LEU A 76 -2.36 -59.57 -28.27
C LEU A 76 -2.27 -61.04 -27.88
N HIS A 77 -2.40 -61.39 -26.59
CA HIS A 77 -2.44 -62.75 -26.14
C HIS A 77 -3.67 -63.50 -26.74
N LEU A 78 -4.82 -62.82 -26.86
CA LEU A 78 -6.00 -63.42 -27.50
C LEU A 78 -5.76 -63.67 -29.00
N TYR A 79 -5.14 -62.70 -29.71
CA TYR A 79 -4.80 -62.87 -31.12
C TYR A 79 -3.77 -63.95 -31.31
N ASN A 80 -2.78 -64.03 -30.44
CA ASN A 80 -1.76 -65.08 -30.46
C ASN A 80 -2.37 -66.47 -30.32
N GLY A 81 -3.25 -66.69 -29.34
CA GLY A 81 -3.96 -67.94 -29.18
C GLY A 81 -4.85 -68.30 -30.37
N PHE A 82 -5.39 -67.29 -31.11
CA PHE A 82 -6.09 -67.58 -32.37
C PHE A 82 -5.12 -68.03 -33.46
N LEU A 83 -3.97 -67.37 -33.60
CA LEU A 83 -2.94 -67.70 -34.60
C LEU A 83 -2.36 -69.10 -34.38
N GLU A 84 -2.28 -69.59 -33.13
CA GLU A 84 -1.89 -70.98 -32.85
C GLU A 84 -2.95 -71.99 -33.29
N SER A 85 -4.25 -71.58 -33.32
CA SER A 85 -5.37 -72.48 -33.63
C SER A 85 -5.66 -72.70 -35.12
N THR A 86 -5.17 -71.79 -36.02
CA THR A 86 -5.41 -71.83 -37.42
C THR A 86 -4.20 -71.44 -38.24
N SER A 87 -4.03 -72.11 -39.38
CA SER A 87 -3.00 -71.80 -40.40
C SER A 87 -3.62 -71.20 -41.68
N ASP A 88 -4.94 -71.03 -41.75
CA ASP A 88 -5.62 -70.48 -42.90
C ASP A 88 -5.39 -68.95 -42.98
N GLU A 89 -4.61 -68.55 -43.99
CA GLU A 89 -4.26 -67.14 -44.25
C GLU A 89 -5.48 -66.21 -44.41
N ALA A 90 -6.56 -66.71 -45.05
CA ALA A 90 -7.77 -65.95 -45.35
C ALA A 90 -8.56 -65.74 -44.06
N GLU A 91 -8.60 -66.72 -43.15
CA GLU A 91 -9.23 -66.69 -41.82
C GLU A 91 -8.47 -65.73 -40.89
N ILE A 92 -7.14 -65.85 -40.88
CA ILE A 92 -6.27 -64.94 -40.09
C ILE A 92 -6.48 -63.48 -40.53
N GLN A 93 -6.48 -63.24 -41.84
CA GLN A 93 -6.69 -61.89 -42.44
C GLN A 93 -8.06 -61.33 -42.03
N ALA A 94 -9.12 -62.13 -42.11
CA ALA A 94 -10.47 -61.68 -41.80
C ALA A 94 -10.60 -61.37 -40.30
N TYR A 95 -10.06 -62.23 -39.44
CA TYR A 95 -10.07 -62.07 -37.99
C TYR A 95 -9.33 -60.79 -37.57
N ILE A 96 -8.10 -60.60 -38.02
CA ILE A 96 -7.29 -59.43 -37.63
C ILE A 96 -7.92 -58.13 -38.19
N ARG A 97 -8.54 -58.12 -39.38
CA ARG A 97 -9.26 -56.95 -39.89
C ARG A 97 -10.48 -56.59 -38.99
N ALA A 98 -11.23 -57.59 -38.55
CA ALA A 98 -12.35 -57.36 -37.66
C ALA A 98 -11.85 -56.80 -36.31
N ALA A 99 -10.78 -57.39 -35.78
CA ALA A 99 -10.13 -56.93 -34.52
C ALA A 99 -9.59 -55.50 -34.69
N GLN A 100 -9.02 -55.16 -35.84
CA GLN A 100 -8.55 -53.78 -36.12
C GLN A 100 -9.69 -52.75 -36.10
N GLN A 101 -10.85 -53.10 -36.68
CA GLN A 101 -12.01 -52.22 -36.66
C GLN A 101 -12.59 -52.03 -35.26
N GLU A 102 -12.59 -53.07 -34.42
CA GLU A 102 -13.12 -53.03 -33.07
C GLU A 102 -12.17 -52.33 -32.07
N ALA A 103 -10.88 -52.68 -32.09
CA ALA A 103 -9.88 -52.18 -31.18
C ALA A 103 -9.26 -50.82 -31.62
N GLY A 104 -9.38 -50.46 -32.90
CA GLY A 104 -8.93 -49.18 -33.45
C GLY A 104 -7.40 -49.04 -33.59
N PHE A 105 -6.65 -50.15 -33.58
CA PHE A 105 -5.20 -50.08 -33.81
C PHE A 105 -4.87 -49.77 -35.28
N ALA A 106 -3.71 -49.16 -35.52
CA ALA A 106 -3.33 -48.70 -36.85
C ALA A 106 -2.90 -49.86 -37.75
N GLU A 107 -2.10 -50.80 -37.24
CA GLU A 107 -1.55 -51.91 -38.00
C GLU A 107 -1.26 -53.10 -37.08
N PHE A 108 -1.33 -54.32 -37.64
CA PHE A 108 -0.91 -55.56 -37.00
C PHE A 108 0.35 -56.10 -37.69
N TYR A 109 1.33 -56.54 -36.89
CA TYR A 109 2.61 -57.01 -37.38
C TYR A 109 2.92 -58.41 -36.85
N PHE A 110 3.43 -59.26 -37.77
CA PHE A 110 4.24 -60.41 -37.45
C PHE A 110 5.69 -59.91 -37.39
N LEU A 111 6.38 -60.05 -36.27
CA LEU A 111 7.62 -59.36 -35.94
C LEU A 111 8.72 -60.36 -35.62
N THR A 112 9.91 -60.13 -36.14
CA THR A 112 11.13 -60.85 -35.73
C THR A 112 11.83 -60.04 -34.61
N TYR A 113 12.67 -60.67 -33.81
CA TYR A 113 13.42 -60.01 -32.73
C TYR A 113 14.31 -58.87 -33.20
N ASP A 114 14.84 -58.98 -34.47
CA ASP A 114 15.66 -57.93 -35.07
C ASP A 114 14.84 -56.74 -35.62
N GLY A 115 13.54 -56.74 -35.42
CA GLY A 115 12.64 -55.63 -35.81
C GLY A 115 12.09 -55.67 -37.26
N ASN A 116 12.39 -56.72 -38.03
CA ASN A 116 11.73 -56.92 -39.34
C ASN A 116 10.31 -57.36 -39.12
N TYR A 117 9.41 -56.91 -39.97
CA TYR A 117 8.00 -57.25 -39.87
C TYR A 117 7.36 -57.63 -41.20
N MET A 118 6.28 -58.36 -41.10
CA MET A 118 5.28 -58.56 -42.16
C MET A 118 3.90 -58.15 -41.60
N THR A 119 3.12 -57.40 -42.37
CA THR A 119 1.71 -57.11 -42.05
C THR A 119 0.80 -58.24 -42.50
N VAL A 120 -0.44 -58.27 -42.01
CA VAL A 120 -1.48 -59.21 -42.45
C VAL A 120 -1.73 -59.13 -44.00
N THR A 121 -1.50 -57.96 -44.61
CA THR A 121 -1.62 -57.81 -46.07
C THR A 121 -0.39 -58.24 -46.85
N GLY A 122 0.69 -58.71 -46.17
CA GLY A 122 1.93 -59.19 -46.80
C GLY A 122 2.96 -58.10 -47.07
N LYS A 123 2.75 -56.87 -46.54
CA LYS A 123 3.72 -55.78 -46.65
C LYS A 123 4.84 -56.01 -45.60
N THR A 124 6.09 -56.01 -46.03
CA THR A 124 7.26 -56.17 -45.21
C THR A 124 7.98 -54.86 -44.97
N GLY A 125 8.71 -54.76 -43.87
CA GLY A 125 9.52 -53.59 -43.52
C GLY A 125 10.29 -53.81 -42.23
N TYR A 126 10.82 -52.64 -41.69
CA TYR A 126 11.53 -52.59 -40.44
C TYR A 126 10.83 -51.60 -39.48
N LEU A 127 10.57 -52.02 -38.25
CA LEU A 127 9.77 -51.22 -37.31
C LEU A 127 10.57 -50.14 -36.60
N GLY A 128 11.91 -50.16 -36.66
CA GLY A 128 12.74 -49.10 -36.09
C GLY A 128 12.55 -48.92 -34.57
N LEU A 129 12.78 -49.97 -33.85
CA LEU A 129 12.57 -49.97 -32.37
C LEU A 129 13.70 -49.29 -31.66
N GLN A 130 13.39 -48.42 -30.69
CA GLN A 130 14.36 -47.65 -29.90
C GLN A 130 15.03 -48.48 -28.77
N THR A 131 14.66 -49.75 -28.58
CA THR A 131 15.16 -50.62 -27.50
C THR A 131 15.66 -51.95 -28.05
N ASN A 132 16.63 -52.58 -27.34
CA ASN A 132 17.01 -53.94 -27.59
C ASN A 132 15.84 -54.86 -27.27
N LEU A 133 15.09 -55.18 -28.32
CA LEU A 133 13.93 -56.03 -28.24
C LEU A 133 14.32 -57.45 -27.83
N ASP A 134 15.44 -57.91 -28.33
CA ASP A 134 16.00 -59.22 -28.08
C ASP A 134 16.14 -59.58 -26.60
N GLU A 135 16.63 -58.63 -25.79
CA GLU A 135 16.86 -58.88 -24.38
C GLU A 135 15.54 -58.96 -23.57
N LYS A 136 14.55 -58.15 -23.94
CA LYS A 136 13.23 -58.14 -23.26
C LYS A 136 12.34 -59.28 -23.67
N LEU A 137 12.28 -59.59 -24.96
CA LEU A 137 11.48 -60.68 -25.48
C LEU A 137 12.06 -62.05 -25.15
N ALA A 138 13.39 -62.17 -24.94
CA ALA A 138 14.04 -63.36 -24.45
C ALA A 138 13.58 -63.81 -23.03
N HIS A 139 12.91 -62.92 -22.27
CA HIS A 139 12.37 -63.23 -20.98
C HIS A 139 10.85 -63.44 -20.97
N ASP A 140 10.25 -63.61 -22.17
CA ASP A 140 8.77 -63.77 -22.36
C ASP A 140 7.97 -62.59 -21.77
N GLU A 141 8.55 -61.39 -21.78
CA GLU A 141 7.86 -60.22 -21.28
C GLU A 141 7.19 -59.43 -22.43
N ASP A 142 5.94 -59.01 -22.20
CA ASP A 142 5.26 -58.07 -23.09
C ASP A 142 5.98 -56.74 -23.12
N VAL A 143 6.18 -56.20 -24.34
CA VAL A 143 6.96 -54.98 -24.54
C VAL A 143 6.12 -53.90 -25.18
N VAL A 144 6.21 -52.69 -24.61
CA VAL A 144 5.62 -51.49 -25.23
C VAL A 144 6.75 -50.55 -25.61
N VAL A 145 6.79 -50.15 -26.87
CA VAL A 145 7.87 -49.31 -27.39
C VAL A 145 7.34 -48.23 -28.32
N ASN A 146 8.04 -47.11 -28.37
CA ASN A 146 7.81 -46.09 -29.37
C ASN A 146 8.63 -46.38 -30.63
N THR A 147 7.97 -46.32 -31.78
CA THR A 147 8.65 -46.44 -33.08
C THR A 147 9.03 -45.04 -33.55
N ALA A 148 10.33 -44.74 -33.58
CA ALA A 148 10.83 -43.44 -34.03
C ALA A 148 11.65 -43.63 -35.33
N LEU A 149 11.00 -43.73 -36.48
CA LEU A 149 11.67 -43.67 -37.76
C LEU A 149 11.69 -42.22 -38.28
N PRO A 150 12.84 -41.70 -38.73
CA PRO A 150 12.92 -40.34 -39.28
C PRO A 150 11.93 -40.19 -40.44
N GLY A 151 11.09 -39.13 -40.36
CA GLY A 151 10.13 -38.82 -41.42
C GLY A 151 8.85 -39.67 -41.45
N LYS A 152 8.67 -40.55 -40.46
CA LYS A 152 7.41 -41.30 -40.27
C LYS A 152 6.70 -40.83 -38.98
N PRO A 153 5.36 -40.92 -38.91
CA PRO A 153 4.66 -40.63 -37.69
C PRO A 153 5.10 -41.57 -36.59
N GLN A 154 5.28 -41.05 -35.40
CA GLN A 154 5.57 -41.84 -34.21
C GLN A 154 4.38 -42.71 -33.83
N MET A 155 4.64 -43.96 -33.51
CA MET A 155 3.63 -44.95 -33.15
C MET A 155 4.04 -45.65 -31.88
N LEU A 156 3.09 -45.94 -31.00
CA LEU A 156 3.28 -46.80 -29.85
C LEU A 156 2.96 -48.22 -30.26
N ALA A 157 3.91 -49.13 -30.19
CA ALA A 157 3.75 -50.54 -30.51
C ALA A 157 3.69 -51.39 -29.24
N PHE A 158 2.67 -52.22 -29.14
CA PHE A 158 2.53 -53.27 -28.11
C PHE A 158 2.98 -54.56 -28.73
N ILE A 159 3.88 -55.28 -28.11
CA ILE A 159 4.54 -56.46 -28.64
C ILE A 159 4.40 -57.58 -27.61
N CYS A 160 3.90 -58.74 -28.08
CA CYS A 160 3.78 -59.95 -27.30
C CYS A 160 4.68 -61.03 -27.91
N PRO A 161 5.63 -61.62 -27.14
CA PRO A 161 6.43 -62.71 -27.62
C PRO A 161 5.56 -63.94 -27.93
N GLU A 162 5.97 -64.73 -28.88
CA GLU A 162 5.31 -65.97 -29.31
C GLU A 162 6.29 -67.08 -29.46
N THR A 163 5.88 -68.31 -29.28
CA THR A 163 6.60 -69.48 -29.70
C THR A 163 6.60 -69.60 -31.23
N GLN A 164 7.75 -69.30 -31.86
CA GLN A 164 8.05 -69.32 -33.30
C GLN A 164 6.92 -69.71 -34.23
N GLY A 165 6.32 -68.73 -34.91
CA GLY A 165 5.24 -68.89 -35.86
C GLY A 165 5.69 -68.59 -37.31
N SER A 166 4.84 -68.90 -38.28
CA SER A 166 5.08 -68.55 -39.67
C SER A 166 3.77 -68.08 -40.36
N TYR A 167 3.85 -66.90 -41.02
CA TYR A 167 2.75 -66.36 -41.80
C TYR A 167 3.23 -66.01 -43.21
N ARG A 168 2.62 -66.61 -44.27
CA ARG A 168 3.04 -66.42 -45.66
C ARG A 168 4.51 -66.66 -45.89
N GLY A 169 5.07 -67.67 -45.25
CA GLY A 169 6.49 -67.98 -45.36
C GLY A 169 7.43 -67.04 -44.62
N PHE A 170 6.90 -66.05 -43.90
CA PHE A 170 7.67 -65.18 -43.01
C PHE A 170 7.66 -65.78 -41.59
N ALA A 171 8.81 -66.21 -41.12
CA ALA A 171 8.96 -66.68 -39.77
C ALA A 171 8.97 -65.45 -38.82
N TYR A 172 8.25 -65.53 -37.70
CA TYR A 172 8.14 -64.46 -36.74
C TYR A 172 8.29 -65.01 -35.31
N ASP A 173 8.77 -64.15 -34.42
CA ASP A 173 9.06 -64.50 -33.01
C ASP A 173 8.11 -63.75 -32.08
N ALA A 174 7.37 -62.76 -32.56
CA ALA A 174 6.43 -61.98 -31.80
C ALA A 174 5.29 -61.46 -32.70
N VAL A 175 4.18 -61.09 -32.08
CA VAL A 175 3.10 -60.32 -32.73
C VAL A 175 2.99 -58.96 -32.12
N ALA A 176 2.63 -57.95 -32.90
CA ALA A 176 2.50 -56.60 -32.42
C ALA A 176 1.30 -55.86 -33.02
N ILE A 177 0.73 -54.95 -32.26
CA ILE A 177 -0.22 -53.95 -32.74
C ILE A 177 0.34 -52.55 -32.47
N SER A 178 0.02 -51.60 -33.31
CA SER A 178 0.47 -50.21 -33.13
C SER A 178 -0.66 -49.20 -33.17
N TYR A 179 -0.47 -48.13 -32.45
CA TYR A 179 -1.33 -46.93 -32.47
C TYR A 179 -0.49 -45.70 -32.83
N TYR A 180 -1.09 -44.78 -33.58
CA TYR A 180 -0.48 -43.46 -33.75
C TYR A 180 -0.43 -42.71 -32.39
N ASN A 181 0.68 -42.06 -32.11
CA ASN A 181 0.84 -41.32 -30.87
C ASN A 181 -0.29 -40.30 -30.60
N ASP A 182 -0.77 -39.63 -31.70
CA ASP A 182 -1.92 -38.72 -31.58
C ASP A 182 -3.22 -39.40 -31.09
N ALA A 183 -3.42 -40.68 -31.43
CA ALA A 183 -4.58 -41.42 -30.98
C ALA A 183 -4.45 -41.79 -29.49
N VAL A 184 -3.26 -42.22 -29.07
CA VAL A 184 -2.96 -42.52 -27.68
C VAL A 184 -3.08 -41.24 -26.85
N MET A 185 -2.58 -40.14 -27.36
CA MET A 185 -2.64 -38.85 -26.71
C MET A 185 -4.07 -38.37 -26.47
N ARG A 186 -4.95 -38.48 -27.45
CA ARG A 186 -6.38 -38.16 -27.27
C ARG A 186 -7.05 -38.96 -26.16
N LEU A 187 -6.58 -40.18 -25.91
CA LEU A 187 -7.06 -41.01 -24.80
C LEU A 187 -6.50 -40.57 -23.44
N LEU A 188 -5.27 -40.05 -23.44
CA LEU A 188 -4.59 -39.55 -22.24
C LEU A 188 -4.84 -38.04 -21.99
N ASP A 189 -5.35 -37.33 -23.02
CA ASP A 189 -5.62 -35.90 -22.93
C ASP A 189 -6.83 -35.67 -22.02
N SER A 190 -6.52 -35.37 -20.79
CA SER A 190 -7.49 -34.78 -19.92
C SER A 190 -7.62 -33.32 -20.34
N SER A 191 -8.84 -32.85 -20.60
CA SER A 191 -9.18 -31.44 -20.83
C SER A 191 -8.86 -30.52 -19.61
N ALA A 192 -7.92 -30.96 -18.78
CA ALA A 192 -7.45 -30.22 -17.65
C ALA A 192 -6.77 -28.93 -18.10
N PHE A 193 -7.01 -27.86 -17.39
CA PHE A 193 -6.48 -26.53 -17.69
C PHE A 193 -6.83 -26.04 -19.11
N GLU A 194 -8.04 -26.36 -19.60
CA GLU A 194 -8.54 -25.93 -20.93
C GLU A 194 -7.63 -26.32 -22.09
N GLY A 195 -6.93 -27.45 -22.00
CA GLY A 195 -6.00 -27.93 -23.05
C GLY A 195 -4.64 -27.20 -23.04
N ASN A 196 -4.32 -26.42 -22.00
CA ASN A 196 -3.03 -25.73 -21.88
C ASN A 196 -1.97 -26.53 -21.11
N ALA A 197 -2.29 -27.73 -20.64
CA ALA A 197 -1.33 -28.64 -20.06
C ALA A 197 -0.62 -29.44 -21.17
N SER A 198 0.68 -29.66 -21.05
CA SER A 198 1.46 -30.56 -21.90
C SER A 198 1.86 -31.78 -21.09
N ASN A 199 1.46 -32.95 -21.49
CA ASN A 199 1.79 -34.22 -20.86
C ASN A 199 2.84 -34.97 -21.67
N TYR A 200 3.80 -35.58 -21.00
CA TYR A 200 4.85 -36.41 -21.59
C TYR A 200 4.89 -37.74 -20.86
N VAL A 201 5.15 -38.79 -21.62
CA VAL A 201 5.60 -40.07 -21.05
C VAL A 201 7.03 -40.27 -21.46
N ILE A 202 7.91 -40.52 -20.51
CA ILE A 202 9.35 -40.61 -20.74
C ILE A 202 9.94 -41.90 -20.19
N TYR A 203 11.02 -42.36 -20.79
CA TYR A 203 11.87 -43.41 -20.24
C TYR A 203 12.69 -42.90 -19.04
N PRO A 204 13.26 -43.76 -18.19
CA PRO A 204 14.14 -43.39 -17.09
C PRO A 204 15.33 -42.50 -17.51
N ASP A 205 15.80 -42.63 -18.76
CA ASP A 205 16.89 -41.83 -19.33
C ASP A 205 16.45 -40.50 -19.93
N GLY A 206 15.17 -40.12 -19.78
CA GLY A 206 14.59 -38.88 -20.23
C GLY A 206 14.14 -38.90 -21.72
N ARG A 207 14.35 -39.99 -22.48
CA ARG A 207 13.81 -40.08 -23.84
C ARG A 207 12.28 -40.08 -23.84
N VAL A 208 11.68 -39.32 -24.76
CA VAL A 208 10.22 -39.18 -24.85
C VAL A 208 9.60 -40.37 -25.55
N VAL A 209 8.65 -41.00 -24.85
CA VAL A 209 7.81 -42.08 -25.41
C VAL A 209 6.58 -41.49 -26.08
N ILE A 210 5.89 -40.59 -25.40
CA ILE A 210 4.66 -39.94 -25.84
C ILE A 210 4.78 -38.45 -25.55
N ASP A 211 4.47 -37.62 -26.56
CA ASP A 211 4.43 -36.14 -26.43
C ASP A 211 3.04 -35.61 -26.78
N SER A 212 2.36 -34.98 -25.83
CA SER A 212 1.04 -34.38 -26.02
C SER A 212 1.06 -32.90 -26.39
N SER A 213 2.22 -32.31 -26.59
CA SER A 213 2.33 -30.87 -26.87
C SER A 213 1.72 -30.49 -28.22
N VAL A 214 0.45 -30.16 -28.22
CA VAL A 214 -0.34 -29.78 -29.43
C VAL A 214 0.19 -28.47 -30.06
N ASN A 215 0.94 -27.66 -29.35
CA ASN A 215 1.31 -26.30 -29.77
C ASN A 215 2.80 -26.06 -29.99
N ARG A 216 3.68 -27.06 -29.92
CA ARG A 216 5.12 -26.87 -30.14
C ARG A 216 5.52 -27.11 -31.60
N LYS A 217 6.35 -26.19 -32.09
CA LYS A 217 6.96 -26.31 -33.45
C LYS A 217 8.08 -27.37 -33.52
N GLU A 218 8.59 -27.85 -32.38
CA GLU A 218 9.73 -28.77 -32.32
C GLU A 218 9.38 -30.00 -31.47
N THR A 219 9.69 -31.18 -32.01
CA THR A 219 9.51 -32.46 -31.32
C THR A 219 10.59 -32.62 -30.26
N ILE A 220 10.21 -32.89 -29.02
CA ILE A 220 11.16 -33.16 -27.94
C ILE A 220 11.52 -34.64 -27.95
N TYR A 221 12.77 -34.95 -28.23
CA TYR A 221 13.27 -36.33 -28.22
C TYR A 221 13.75 -36.79 -26.85
N ASN A 222 14.29 -35.84 -26.04
CA ASN A 222 14.74 -36.11 -24.67
C ASN A 222 14.35 -34.94 -23.76
N PHE A 223 13.55 -35.26 -22.75
CA PHE A 223 12.97 -34.28 -21.84
C PHE A 223 14.04 -33.69 -20.88
N ILE A 224 15.01 -34.54 -20.41
CA ILE A 224 16.10 -34.09 -19.56
C ILE A 224 17.03 -33.14 -20.31
N ALA A 225 17.36 -33.46 -21.56
CA ALA A 225 18.17 -32.58 -22.40
C ALA A 225 17.46 -31.23 -22.64
N MET A 226 16.16 -31.27 -22.93
CA MET A 226 15.36 -30.05 -23.09
C MET A 226 15.38 -29.18 -21.82
N LEU A 227 15.25 -29.79 -20.64
CA LEU A 227 15.35 -29.05 -19.38
C LEU A 227 16.73 -28.44 -19.20
N ARG A 228 17.82 -29.18 -19.52
CA ARG A 228 19.20 -28.69 -19.40
C ARG A 228 19.45 -27.48 -20.30
N ASP A 229 18.95 -27.51 -21.52
CA ASP A 229 19.24 -26.50 -22.53
C ASP A 229 18.38 -25.25 -22.39
N HIS A 230 17.15 -25.39 -21.85
CA HIS A 230 16.15 -24.32 -21.91
C HIS A 230 15.57 -23.91 -20.56
N SER A 231 15.95 -24.55 -19.43
CA SER A 231 15.41 -24.20 -18.13
C SER A 231 16.37 -23.38 -17.26
N ASP A 232 15.85 -22.81 -16.19
CA ASP A 232 16.60 -22.14 -15.13
C ASP A 232 17.11 -23.09 -14.04
N LEU A 233 16.96 -24.40 -14.24
CA LEU A 233 17.41 -25.40 -13.27
C LEU A 233 18.93 -25.52 -13.26
N SER A 234 19.51 -25.67 -12.09
CA SER A 234 20.91 -26.01 -11.93
C SER A 234 21.19 -27.47 -12.31
N GLU A 235 22.44 -27.81 -12.66
CA GLU A 235 22.83 -29.18 -12.97
C GLU A 235 22.54 -30.17 -11.81
N ALA A 236 22.64 -29.72 -10.56
CA ALA A 236 22.27 -30.51 -9.39
C ALA A 236 20.78 -30.85 -9.38
N GLN A 237 19.91 -29.87 -9.64
CA GLN A 237 18.46 -30.09 -9.72
C GLN A 237 18.06 -30.99 -10.87
N ILE A 238 18.72 -30.86 -12.03
CA ILE A 238 18.52 -31.75 -13.19
C ILE A 238 18.94 -33.17 -12.85
N LEU A 239 20.05 -33.36 -12.15
CA LEU A 239 20.52 -34.68 -11.70
C LEU A 239 19.53 -35.31 -10.71
N ASP A 240 19.04 -34.51 -9.74
CA ASP A 240 18.04 -34.96 -8.78
C ASP A 240 16.75 -35.40 -9.47
N LEU A 241 16.30 -34.62 -10.46
CA LEU A 241 15.12 -34.92 -11.27
C LEU A 241 15.32 -36.19 -12.10
N SER A 242 16.49 -36.34 -12.74
CA SER A 242 16.85 -37.54 -13.49
C SER A 242 16.85 -38.80 -12.61
N ASN A 243 17.39 -38.68 -11.38
CA ASN A 243 17.37 -39.78 -10.41
C ASN A 243 15.91 -40.10 -9.96
N ALA A 244 15.07 -39.09 -9.76
CA ALA A 244 13.67 -39.25 -9.44
C ALA A 244 12.90 -40.01 -10.55
N PHE A 245 13.17 -39.67 -11.81
CA PHE A 245 12.60 -40.39 -12.97
C PHE A 245 13.07 -41.85 -13.04
N ALA A 246 14.37 -42.07 -12.83
CA ALA A 246 14.93 -43.43 -12.82
C ALA A 246 14.37 -44.30 -11.69
N GLN A 247 14.01 -43.69 -10.55
CA GLN A 247 13.42 -44.37 -9.40
C GLN A 247 11.89 -44.51 -9.47
N GLY A 248 11.24 -43.93 -10.49
CA GLY A 248 9.78 -43.89 -10.59
C GLY A 248 9.12 -43.11 -9.46
N SER A 249 9.79 -42.10 -8.91
CA SER A 249 9.28 -41.24 -7.86
C SER A 249 8.24 -40.26 -8.38
N SER A 250 7.42 -39.71 -7.47
CA SER A 250 6.47 -38.65 -7.79
C SER A 250 6.91 -37.33 -7.14
N GLY A 251 6.59 -36.21 -7.76
CA GLY A 251 6.89 -34.90 -7.20
C GLY A 251 6.46 -33.75 -8.09
N ASN A 252 6.67 -32.54 -7.58
CA ASN A 252 6.40 -31.31 -8.31
C ASN A 252 7.50 -30.28 -8.08
N LEU A 253 7.69 -29.40 -9.06
CA LEU A 253 8.56 -28.22 -8.94
C LEU A 253 8.10 -27.13 -9.90
N ARG A 254 8.56 -25.91 -9.64
CA ARG A 254 8.39 -24.80 -10.58
C ARG A 254 9.67 -24.68 -11.42
N VAL A 255 9.51 -24.56 -12.73
CA VAL A 255 10.59 -24.44 -13.70
C VAL A 255 10.31 -23.30 -14.67
N LYS A 256 11.31 -22.55 -15.05
CA LYS A 256 11.21 -21.55 -16.11
C LYS A 256 11.81 -22.12 -17.39
N LEU A 257 11.01 -22.19 -18.46
CA LEU A 257 11.46 -22.62 -19.79
C LEU A 257 11.42 -21.40 -20.73
N GLY A 258 12.59 -20.91 -21.12
CA GLY A 258 12.70 -19.64 -21.84
C GLY A 258 12.11 -18.50 -21.01
N ASP A 259 11.11 -17.78 -21.54
CA ASP A 259 10.46 -16.67 -20.84
C ASP A 259 9.24 -17.08 -20.02
N THR A 260 8.80 -18.33 -20.11
CA THR A 260 7.58 -18.80 -19.45
C THR A 260 7.88 -19.69 -18.27
N SER A 261 7.23 -19.41 -17.12
CA SER A 261 7.27 -20.27 -15.94
C SER A 261 6.20 -21.34 -16.01
N TYR A 262 6.57 -22.57 -15.64
CA TYR A 262 5.69 -23.74 -15.61
C TYR A 262 5.68 -24.40 -14.23
N TYR A 263 4.57 -25.03 -13.89
CA TYR A 263 4.52 -26.07 -12.88
C TYR A 263 4.80 -27.40 -13.59
N LEU A 264 5.83 -28.10 -13.12
CA LEU A 264 6.21 -29.43 -13.54
C LEU A 264 5.79 -30.41 -12.45
N VAL A 265 4.96 -31.38 -12.82
CA VAL A 265 4.56 -32.48 -11.93
C VAL A 265 4.95 -33.79 -12.62
N TYR A 266 5.44 -34.75 -11.87
CA TYR A 266 5.85 -36.04 -12.41
C TYR A 266 5.42 -37.19 -11.50
N GLU A 267 5.09 -38.32 -12.09
CA GLU A 267 4.69 -39.54 -11.42
C GLU A 267 5.23 -40.78 -12.18
N GLY A 268 5.89 -41.67 -11.45
CA GLY A 268 6.32 -42.94 -12.00
C GLY A 268 5.12 -43.79 -12.41
N THR A 269 5.21 -44.43 -13.60
CA THR A 269 4.17 -45.35 -14.05
C THR A 269 4.55 -46.80 -13.70
N ALA A 270 3.55 -47.66 -13.55
CA ALA A 270 3.78 -49.09 -13.37
C ALA A 270 4.12 -49.80 -14.71
N VAL A 271 4.17 -49.04 -15.82
CA VAL A 271 4.45 -49.55 -17.17
C VAL A 271 5.92 -49.30 -17.48
N GLN A 272 6.70 -50.37 -17.59
CA GLN A 272 8.10 -50.36 -18.05
C GLN A 272 9.02 -49.28 -17.45
N SER A 273 8.80 -48.97 -16.16
CA SER A 273 9.53 -47.91 -15.43
C SER A 273 9.47 -46.51 -16.08
N TRP A 274 8.42 -46.23 -16.85
CA TRP A 274 8.22 -44.91 -17.40
C TRP A 274 7.82 -43.89 -16.34
N THR A 275 8.03 -42.63 -16.63
CA THR A 275 7.53 -41.52 -15.82
C THR A 275 6.61 -40.66 -16.68
N MET A 276 5.44 -40.35 -16.13
CA MET A 276 4.54 -39.37 -16.71
C MET A 276 4.90 -38.00 -16.16
N VAL A 277 5.01 -37.00 -17.03
CA VAL A 277 5.35 -35.61 -16.69
C VAL A 277 4.31 -34.67 -17.26
N GLY A 278 3.75 -33.81 -16.38
CA GLY A 278 2.84 -32.73 -16.75
C GLY A 278 3.50 -31.37 -16.62
N LEU A 279 3.32 -30.52 -17.63
CA LEU A 279 3.74 -29.13 -17.62
C LEU A 279 2.53 -28.22 -17.82
N VAL A 280 2.32 -27.26 -16.88
CA VAL A 280 1.25 -26.26 -16.98
C VAL A 280 1.84 -24.86 -16.82
N PRO A 281 1.58 -23.90 -17.72
CA PRO A 281 2.03 -22.53 -17.57
C PRO A 281 1.48 -21.91 -16.28
N VAL A 282 2.35 -21.28 -15.50
CA VAL A 282 1.97 -20.58 -14.26
C VAL A 282 0.95 -19.47 -14.55
N SER A 283 1.03 -18.82 -15.71
CA SER A 283 0.10 -17.79 -16.13
C SER A 283 -1.35 -18.28 -16.25
N ILE A 284 -1.55 -19.52 -16.69
CA ILE A 284 -2.89 -20.13 -16.79
C ILE A 284 -3.46 -20.40 -15.39
N VAL A 285 -2.63 -20.94 -14.51
CA VAL A 285 -3.01 -21.23 -13.12
C VAL A 285 -3.29 -19.94 -12.33
N ASN A 286 -2.48 -18.91 -12.58
CA ASN A 286 -2.54 -17.64 -11.85
C ASN A 286 -3.43 -16.58 -12.52
N ALA A 287 -4.08 -16.86 -13.66
CA ALA A 287 -4.89 -15.87 -14.36
C ALA A 287 -5.94 -15.20 -13.46
N ASN A 288 -6.55 -15.95 -12.55
CA ASN A 288 -7.50 -15.44 -11.56
C ASN A 288 -6.83 -14.68 -10.41
N LEU A 289 -5.54 -14.93 -10.13
CA LEU A 289 -4.80 -14.23 -9.08
C LEU A 289 -4.51 -12.78 -9.43
N ASP A 290 -4.16 -12.49 -10.67
CA ASP A 290 -3.88 -11.12 -11.11
C ASP A 290 -5.12 -10.24 -10.99
N GLU A 291 -6.30 -10.77 -11.28
CA GLU A 291 -7.56 -10.06 -11.07
C GLU A 291 -7.86 -9.84 -9.58
N LEU A 292 -7.62 -10.83 -8.74
CA LEU A 292 -7.76 -10.71 -7.29
C LEU A 292 -6.78 -9.68 -6.72
N TRP A 293 -5.53 -9.67 -7.19
CA TRP A 293 -4.54 -8.66 -6.83
C TRP A 293 -5.01 -7.25 -7.15
N PHE A 294 -5.48 -7.04 -8.37
CA PHE A 294 -5.95 -5.74 -8.82
C PHE A 294 -7.18 -5.27 -8.04
N ARG A 295 -8.17 -6.13 -7.83
CA ARG A 295 -9.36 -5.81 -7.02
C ARG A 295 -9.00 -5.50 -5.56
N THR A 296 -8.12 -6.30 -4.96
CA THR A 296 -7.69 -6.07 -3.57
C THR A 296 -6.92 -4.76 -3.45
N ALA A 297 -6.02 -4.45 -4.39
CA ALA A 297 -5.30 -3.18 -4.42
C ALA A 297 -6.25 -1.98 -4.55
N GLN A 298 -7.29 -2.07 -5.37
CA GLN A 298 -8.32 -1.03 -5.50
C GLN A 298 -9.09 -0.80 -4.19
N ILE A 299 -9.47 -1.88 -3.49
CA ILE A 299 -10.17 -1.80 -2.20
C ILE A 299 -9.27 -1.14 -1.15
N VAL A 300 -8.01 -1.56 -1.05
CA VAL A 300 -7.04 -0.96 -0.10
C VAL A 300 -6.79 0.51 -0.41
N ALA A 301 -6.62 0.87 -1.69
CA ALA A 301 -6.47 2.25 -2.11
C ALA A 301 -7.71 3.09 -1.78
N GLY A 302 -8.92 2.54 -2.00
CA GLY A 302 -10.18 3.19 -1.65
C GLY A 302 -10.32 3.45 -0.15
N ILE A 303 -9.98 2.47 0.68
CA ILE A 303 -10.00 2.62 2.15
C ILE A 303 -8.96 3.68 2.59
N ALA A 304 -7.75 3.65 2.05
CA ALA A 304 -6.71 4.62 2.36
C ALA A 304 -7.13 6.05 1.97
N ALA A 305 -7.73 6.24 0.79
CA ALA A 305 -8.27 7.52 0.34
C ALA A 305 -9.40 8.01 1.25
N GLY A 306 -10.33 7.14 1.64
CA GLY A 306 -11.42 7.46 2.57
C GLY A 306 -10.90 7.91 3.94
N LEU A 307 -9.91 7.21 4.49
CA LEU A 307 -9.26 7.58 5.74
C LEU A 307 -8.50 8.91 5.64
N ALA A 308 -7.85 9.17 4.52
CA ALA A 308 -7.18 10.45 4.27
C ALA A 308 -8.18 11.62 4.23
N VAL A 309 -9.30 11.46 3.54
CA VAL A 309 -10.38 12.47 3.51
C VAL A 309 -10.94 12.70 4.91
N LEU A 310 -11.20 11.65 5.67
CA LEU A 310 -11.68 11.75 7.05
C LEU A 310 -10.67 12.51 7.93
N ALA A 311 -9.37 12.21 7.79
CA ALA A 311 -8.31 12.91 8.50
C ALA A 311 -8.30 14.41 8.20
N ILE A 312 -8.39 14.77 6.92
CA ILE A 312 -8.45 16.18 6.48
C ILE A 312 -9.67 16.88 7.07
N LEU A 313 -10.85 16.25 7.01
CA LEU A 313 -12.09 16.81 7.58
C LEU A 313 -11.98 17.04 9.09
N LEU A 314 -11.39 16.10 9.83
CA LEU A 314 -11.16 16.25 11.27
C LEU A 314 -10.16 17.38 11.60
N ILE A 315 -9.09 17.52 10.81
CA ILE A 315 -8.11 18.59 10.96
C ILE A 315 -8.76 19.95 10.69
N VAL A 316 -9.50 20.08 9.59
CA VAL A 316 -10.21 21.31 9.20
C VAL A 316 -11.23 21.69 10.26
N ARG A 317 -12.07 20.74 10.71
CA ARG A 317 -13.05 20.98 11.78
C ARG A 317 -12.38 21.45 13.07
N ARG A 318 -11.28 20.83 13.49
CA ARG A 318 -10.54 21.21 14.68
C ARG A 318 -9.90 22.61 14.56
N SER A 319 -9.37 22.94 13.38
CA SER A 319 -8.83 24.26 13.06
C SER A 319 -9.90 25.35 13.15
N HIS A 320 -11.06 25.13 12.55
CA HIS A 320 -12.19 26.06 12.62
C HIS A 320 -12.71 26.31 14.04
N VAL A 321 -12.79 25.26 14.87
CA VAL A 321 -13.21 25.40 16.28
C VAL A 321 -12.17 26.21 17.07
N THR A 322 -10.88 25.99 16.82
CA THR A 322 -9.80 26.70 17.51
C THR A 322 -9.75 28.17 17.08
N LEU A 323 -9.94 28.48 15.80
CA LEU A 323 -10.01 29.86 15.30
C LEU A 323 -11.19 30.62 15.90
N ARG A 324 -12.40 30.03 15.87
CA ARG A 324 -13.60 30.65 16.48
C ARG A 324 -13.42 30.96 17.97
N ARG A 325 -12.77 30.07 18.74
CA ARG A 325 -12.49 30.33 20.16
C ARG A 325 -11.54 31.51 20.37
N LYS A 326 -10.50 31.63 19.54
CA LYS A 326 -9.57 32.74 19.61
C LYS A 326 -10.22 34.06 19.23
N ASP A 327 -11.04 34.09 18.17
CA ASP A 327 -11.79 35.29 17.77
C ASP A 327 -12.75 35.76 18.87
N THR A 328 -13.43 34.82 19.52
CA THR A 328 -14.33 35.14 20.64
C THR A 328 -13.56 35.71 21.85
N GLU A 329 -12.40 35.14 22.18
CA GLU A 329 -11.55 35.60 23.26
C GLU A 329 -10.99 37.01 23.00
N ILE A 330 -10.54 37.27 21.76
CA ILE A 330 -10.06 38.59 21.33
C ILE A 330 -11.18 39.61 21.45
N ARG A 331 -12.37 39.33 20.89
CA ARG A 331 -13.53 40.24 20.97
C ARG A 331 -13.94 40.54 22.40
N TYR A 332 -13.99 39.52 23.25
CA TYR A 332 -14.30 39.71 24.68
C TYR A 332 -13.29 40.60 25.37
N ARG A 333 -12.00 40.44 25.11
CA ARG A 333 -10.95 41.29 25.66
C ARG A 333 -11.06 42.73 25.18
N ASP A 334 -11.35 42.94 23.90
CA ASP A 334 -11.55 44.26 23.28
C ASP A 334 -12.77 44.98 23.90
N GLU A 335 -13.93 44.30 24.00
CA GLU A 335 -15.11 44.86 24.65
C GLU A 335 -14.88 45.19 26.13
N LEU A 336 -14.22 44.32 26.86
CA LEU A 336 -13.90 44.55 28.26
C LEU A 336 -12.99 45.79 28.38
N PHE A 337 -11.96 45.90 27.56
CA PHE A 337 -11.04 47.03 27.59
C PHE A 337 -11.73 48.34 27.22
N GLN A 338 -12.59 48.34 26.22
CA GLN A 338 -13.41 49.52 25.85
C GLN A 338 -14.31 49.96 26.98
N LYS A 339 -15.07 49.03 27.63
CA LYS A 339 -15.95 49.35 28.75
C LYS A 339 -15.18 49.88 29.97
N LEU A 340 -14.03 49.31 30.26
CA LEU A 340 -13.14 49.83 31.34
C LEU A 340 -12.68 51.23 31.01
N SER A 341 -12.18 51.48 29.82
CA SER A 341 -11.68 52.80 29.39
C SER A 341 -12.72 53.89 29.46
N LEU A 342 -13.99 53.62 29.23
CA LEU A 342 -15.07 54.63 29.31
C LEU A 342 -15.35 55.12 30.74
N ASN A 343 -15.08 54.30 31.77
CA ASN A 343 -15.40 54.58 33.16
C ASN A 343 -14.17 55.02 34.01
N VAL A 344 -13.02 55.11 33.41
CA VAL A 344 -11.80 55.56 34.08
C VAL A 344 -11.51 57.02 33.72
N ASP A 345 -10.90 57.77 34.63
CA ASP A 345 -10.50 59.17 34.39
C ASP A 345 -9.07 59.27 33.84
N ASP A 346 -8.60 58.17 33.19
CA ASP A 346 -7.35 58.09 32.47
C ASP A 346 -7.61 57.93 30.99
N VAL A 347 -6.94 58.67 30.13
CA VAL A 347 -6.92 58.50 28.67
C VAL A 347 -5.68 57.69 28.31
N PHE A 348 -5.90 56.64 27.49
CA PHE A 348 -4.84 55.78 26.98
C PHE A 348 -4.67 56.00 25.49
N LEU A 349 -3.44 56.21 25.06
CA LEU A 349 -3.07 56.34 23.65
C LEU A 349 -1.87 55.47 23.35
N MET A 350 -1.87 54.79 22.19
CA MET A 350 -0.74 54.00 21.71
C MET A 350 -0.38 54.43 20.29
N LEU A 351 0.90 54.72 20.07
CA LEU A 351 1.44 55.21 18.82
C LEU A 351 2.57 54.29 18.32
N ASP A 352 2.70 54.13 17.03
CA ASP A 352 3.88 53.56 16.41
C ASP A 352 5.01 54.58 16.41
N ALA A 353 6.16 54.26 17.00
CA ALA A 353 7.29 55.18 17.16
C ALA A 353 7.89 55.68 15.82
N LYS A 354 7.75 54.91 14.73
CA LYS A 354 8.33 55.22 13.42
C LYS A 354 7.37 55.97 12.50
N THR A 355 6.08 55.65 12.57
CA THR A 355 5.09 56.22 11.65
C THR A 355 4.24 57.28 12.29
N SER A 356 4.31 57.47 13.60
CA SER A 356 3.41 58.30 14.41
C SER A 356 1.93 57.97 14.24
N GLN A 357 1.64 56.75 13.68
CA GLN A 357 0.29 56.30 13.47
C GLN A 357 -0.30 55.86 14.84
N THR A 358 -1.54 56.28 15.08
CA THR A 358 -2.25 55.90 16.31
C THR A 358 -2.83 54.48 16.16
N ASP A 359 -2.32 53.57 16.97
CA ASP A 359 -2.83 52.18 17.05
C ASP A 359 -4.08 52.08 17.92
N TYR A 360 -4.11 52.85 19.01
CA TYR A 360 -5.22 52.85 19.94
C TYR A 360 -5.42 54.23 20.53
N VAL A 361 -6.68 54.62 20.71
CA VAL A 361 -7.14 55.78 21.47
C VAL A 361 -8.32 55.36 22.33
N SER A 362 -8.26 55.61 23.61
CA SER A 362 -9.40 55.32 24.51
C SER A 362 -10.57 56.27 24.23
N PRO A 363 -11.81 55.72 24.10
CA PRO A 363 -12.99 56.52 23.71
C PRO A 363 -13.35 57.63 24.71
N ASN A 364 -12.93 57.56 26.00
CA ASN A 364 -13.18 58.55 27.00
C ASN A 364 -12.43 59.88 26.75
N ILE A 365 -11.54 59.94 25.77
CA ILE A 365 -10.85 61.16 25.35
C ILE A 365 -11.82 62.31 25.03
N GLU A 366 -13.00 61.96 24.41
CA GLU A 366 -14.02 62.99 24.12
C GLU A 366 -14.57 63.59 25.41
N ARG A 367 -14.86 62.76 26.41
CA ARG A 367 -15.37 63.21 27.70
C ARG A 367 -14.36 64.02 28.52
N LEU A 368 -13.08 63.63 28.44
CA LEU A 368 -12.07 64.22 29.31
C LEU A 368 -11.36 65.40 28.71
N LEU A 369 -11.17 65.43 27.38
CA LEU A 369 -10.41 66.45 26.69
C LEU A 369 -11.28 67.30 25.74
N GLY A 370 -12.48 66.85 25.38
CA GLY A 370 -13.37 67.52 24.42
C GLY A 370 -12.90 67.35 22.98
N ILE A 371 -12.08 66.31 22.68
CA ILE A 371 -11.60 66.03 21.32
C ILE A 371 -12.23 64.71 20.82
N PRO A 372 -12.87 64.69 19.68
CA PRO A 372 -13.41 63.44 19.12
C PRO A 372 -12.33 62.36 18.97
N TRP A 373 -12.49 61.18 19.57
CA TRP A 373 -11.49 60.08 19.51
C TRP A 373 -11.12 59.69 18.08
N ARG A 374 -12.06 59.85 17.12
CA ARG A 374 -11.81 59.56 15.72
C ARG A 374 -10.84 60.52 15.07
N GLU A 375 -10.82 61.78 15.49
CA GLU A 375 -9.88 62.79 15.04
C GLU A 375 -8.44 62.45 15.50
N VAL A 376 -8.27 62.14 16.78
CA VAL A 376 -6.96 61.71 17.31
C VAL A 376 -6.48 60.40 16.74
N ARG A 377 -7.40 59.49 16.39
CA ARG A 377 -7.05 58.22 15.72
C ARG A 377 -6.57 58.44 14.30
N GLN A 378 -7.08 59.45 13.58
CA GLN A 378 -6.65 59.77 12.22
C GLN A 378 -5.35 60.56 12.22
N ASP A 379 -5.25 61.53 13.15
CA ASP A 379 -4.09 62.38 13.29
C ASP A 379 -3.85 62.69 14.78
N VAL A 380 -2.74 62.18 15.29
CA VAL A 380 -2.35 62.37 16.67
C VAL A 380 -2.08 63.84 17.00
N HIS A 381 -1.71 64.68 15.99
CA HIS A 381 -1.50 66.12 16.13
C HIS A 381 -2.80 66.89 16.50
N ALA A 382 -3.97 66.26 16.42
CA ALA A 382 -5.16 66.79 17.01
C ALA A 382 -5.03 67.14 18.52
N LEU A 383 -4.07 66.46 19.22
CA LEU A 383 -3.76 66.74 20.61
C LEU A 383 -2.98 68.07 20.82
N ASP A 384 -2.34 68.60 19.78
CA ASP A 384 -1.62 69.88 19.89
C ASP A 384 -2.58 71.05 20.15
N LYS A 385 -3.89 70.86 19.90
CA LYS A 385 -4.96 71.80 20.27
C LYS A 385 -5.05 72.03 21.81
N LEU A 386 -4.49 71.11 22.62
CA LEU A 386 -4.47 71.21 24.09
C LEU A 386 -3.28 72.04 24.59
N GLY A 387 -2.35 72.39 23.74
CA GLY A 387 -1.17 73.16 24.13
C GLY A 387 -1.52 74.59 24.55
N ALA A 388 -1.04 75.01 25.72
CA ALA A 388 -1.09 76.40 26.13
C ALA A 388 -0.10 77.23 25.26
N PRO A 389 -0.54 78.35 24.68
CA PRO A 389 0.31 79.11 23.73
C PRO A 389 1.55 79.74 24.35
N GLU A 390 1.75 79.64 25.66
CA GLU A 390 2.86 80.28 26.40
C GLU A 390 4.14 79.44 26.54
N GLN A 391 4.13 78.12 26.22
CA GLN A 391 5.27 77.23 26.45
C GLN A 391 6.05 76.75 25.22
N GLY A 392 5.69 77.16 24.02
CA GLY A 392 6.51 77.03 22.79
C GLY A 392 6.89 75.63 22.34
N GLU A 393 6.49 74.59 23.03
CA GLU A 393 6.70 73.17 22.68
C GLU A 393 5.36 72.53 22.34
N ASN A 394 5.30 71.87 21.18
CA ASN A 394 4.13 71.07 20.81
C ASN A 394 3.96 69.96 21.84
N PHE A 395 2.72 69.65 22.24
CA PHE A 395 2.37 68.60 23.17
C PHE A 395 3.02 67.24 22.85
N LEU A 396 3.17 66.96 21.58
CA LEU A 396 3.72 65.69 21.07
C LEU A 396 5.24 65.64 20.95
N ASP A 397 5.94 66.77 20.92
CA ASP A 397 7.41 66.75 20.73
C ASP A 397 8.10 66.03 21.90
N GLY A 398 7.56 66.14 23.10
CA GLY A 398 8.03 65.39 24.27
C GLY A 398 7.77 63.90 24.20
N LEU A 399 6.63 63.47 23.61
CA LEU A 399 6.24 62.07 23.44
C LEU A 399 7.10 61.37 22.37
N LEU A 400 7.35 62.02 21.27
CA LEU A 400 8.07 61.47 20.12
C LEU A 400 9.59 61.41 20.33
N SER A 401 10.14 62.12 21.38
CA SER A 401 11.56 62.03 21.73
C SER A 401 12.01 60.67 22.25
N GLY A 402 11.08 59.76 22.54
CA GLY A 402 11.37 58.36 22.93
C GLY A 402 11.88 58.15 24.33
N GLN A 403 11.98 59.17 25.16
CA GLN A 403 12.35 59.06 26.53
C GLN A 403 11.11 58.93 27.42
N GLN A 404 11.20 58.09 28.48
CA GLN A 404 10.14 58.06 29.48
C GLN A 404 10.05 59.45 30.11
N ARG A 405 8.88 60.05 29.98
CA ARG A 405 8.63 61.42 30.42
C ARG A 405 7.36 61.48 31.22
N GLU A 406 7.41 62.28 32.28
CA GLU A 406 6.28 62.55 33.16
C GLU A 406 6.14 64.07 33.27
N TRP A 407 4.93 64.59 33.03
CA TRP A 407 4.67 66.01 33.11
C TRP A 407 3.21 66.30 33.42
N ASP A 408 2.99 67.42 34.07
CA ASP A 408 1.65 67.95 34.34
C ASP A 408 1.30 68.96 33.24
N LEU A 409 0.03 68.89 32.79
CA LEU A 409 -0.53 69.78 31.78
C LEU A 409 -1.83 70.40 32.32
N GLU A 410 -1.90 71.75 32.29
CA GLU A 410 -3.13 72.51 32.50
C GLU A 410 -3.64 72.95 31.17
N PHE A 411 -4.92 72.70 30.89
CA PHE A 411 -5.58 73.14 29.65
C PHE A 411 -7.06 73.45 29.89
N GLU A 412 -7.66 74.21 28.96
CA GLU A 412 -9.07 74.47 28.91
C GLU A 412 -9.75 73.40 28.06
N HIS A 413 -10.73 72.69 28.66
CA HIS A 413 -11.53 71.67 27.95
C HIS A 413 -12.18 72.32 26.73
N LEU A 414 -11.99 71.72 25.52
CA LEU A 414 -12.37 72.39 24.28
C LEU A 414 -13.85 72.70 24.14
N GLU A 415 -14.72 71.90 24.73
CA GLU A 415 -16.19 72.09 24.66
C GLU A 415 -16.71 72.88 25.89
N THR A 416 -16.41 72.43 27.13
CA THR A 416 -16.96 72.99 28.34
C THR A 416 -16.27 74.27 28.82
N LYS A 417 -15.08 74.58 28.31
CA LYS A 417 -14.26 75.71 28.71
C LYS A 417 -13.83 75.67 30.19
N GLU A 418 -13.88 74.48 30.80
CA GLU A 418 -13.41 74.23 32.16
C GLU A 418 -11.90 74.04 32.19
N ARG A 419 -11.21 74.60 33.17
CA ARG A 419 -9.78 74.33 33.42
C ARG A 419 -9.64 72.96 34.01
N ARG A 420 -8.78 72.09 33.38
CA ARG A 420 -8.46 70.74 33.81
C ARG A 420 -6.95 70.56 33.93
N TRP A 421 -6.56 69.69 34.85
CA TRP A 421 -5.17 69.36 35.15
C TRP A 421 -4.98 67.88 34.85
N PHE A 422 -4.07 67.55 33.98
CA PHE A 422 -3.71 66.19 33.63
C PHE A 422 -2.27 65.87 34.01
N HIS A 423 -2.07 64.73 34.63
CA HIS A 423 -0.77 64.16 34.84
C HIS A 423 -0.51 63.16 33.70
N ASN A 424 0.55 63.38 32.93
CA ASN A 424 0.86 62.66 31.71
C ASN A 424 2.10 61.78 31.90
N ILE A 425 2.03 60.52 31.51
CA ILE A 425 3.14 59.56 31.52
C ILE A 425 3.29 58.99 30.13
N ALA A 426 4.46 59.20 29.52
CA ALA A 426 4.83 58.61 28.22
C ALA A 426 5.87 57.52 28.40
N ILE A 427 5.62 56.34 27.86
CA ILE A 427 6.46 55.15 28.01
C ILE A 427 6.74 54.56 26.64
N GLY A 428 8.01 54.36 26.33
CA GLY A 428 8.41 53.53 25.18
C GLY A 428 8.29 52.02 25.54
N SER A 429 7.61 51.24 24.73
CA SER A 429 7.48 49.81 24.91
C SER A 429 7.72 49.08 23.60
N GLU A 430 8.32 47.88 23.65
CA GLU A 430 8.54 47.04 22.52
C GLU A 430 7.40 46.01 22.43
N VAL A 431 6.58 46.13 21.40
CA VAL A 431 5.43 45.22 21.13
C VAL A 431 5.61 44.59 19.77
N GLU A 432 5.69 43.24 19.72
CA GLU A 432 5.88 42.47 18.46
C GLU A 432 7.10 42.93 17.63
N GLY A 433 8.21 43.31 18.29
CA GLY A 433 9.44 43.77 17.61
C GLY A 433 9.34 45.17 17.00
N ARG A 434 8.31 45.95 17.40
CA ARG A 434 8.14 47.36 17.05
C ARG A 434 8.11 48.22 18.26
N THR A 435 8.82 49.33 18.28
CA THR A 435 8.75 50.31 19.35
C THR A 435 7.44 51.05 19.26
N LYS A 436 6.66 51.01 20.35
CA LYS A 436 5.39 51.72 20.52
C LYS A 436 5.54 52.71 21.64
N TYR A 437 4.94 53.89 21.50
CA TYR A 437 4.80 54.84 22.60
C TYR A 437 3.41 54.73 23.19
N ILE A 438 3.36 54.58 24.51
CA ILE A 438 2.14 54.52 25.29
C ILE A 438 2.06 55.80 26.11
N LEU A 439 1.01 56.59 25.87
CA LEU A 439 0.70 57.76 26.66
C LEU A 439 -0.49 57.45 27.58
N VAL A 440 -0.31 57.73 28.85
CA VAL A 440 -1.37 57.71 29.86
C VAL A 440 -1.57 59.11 30.36
N MET A 441 -2.79 59.64 30.25
CA MET A 441 -3.15 60.99 30.72
C MET A 441 -4.21 60.83 31.81
N SER A 442 -3.83 61.10 33.05
CA SER A 442 -4.67 60.96 34.24
C SER A 442 -5.26 62.33 34.64
N ASP A 443 -6.60 62.43 34.72
CA ASP A 443 -7.27 63.64 35.19
C ASP A 443 -7.04 63.82 36.71
N ARG A 444 -6.35 64.88 37.07
CA ARG A 444 -6.08 65.30 38.47
C ARG A 444 -6.79 66.56 38.88
N THR A 445 -7.82 66.93 38.13
CA THR A 445 -8.56 68.21 38.36
C THR A 445 -9.16 68.26 39.76
N ALA A 446 -9.85 67.19 40.18
CA ALA A 446 -10.44 67.10 41.49
C ALA A 446 -9.40 67.16 42.64
N ASP A 447 -8.28 66.41 42.45
CA ASP A 447 -7.19 66.42 43.43
C ASP A 447 -6.55 67.81 43.58
N LYS A 448 -6.36 68.52 42.48
CA LYS A 448 -5.80 69.87 42.49
C LYS A 448 -6.78 70.85 43.09
N GLN A 449 -8.10 70.80 42.86
CA GLN A 449 -9.12 71.62 43.49
C GLN A 449 -9.22 71.41 44.96
N VAL A 450 -9.21 70.14 45.42
CA VAL A 450 -9.23 69.79 46.87
C VAL A 450 -7.98 70.30 47.53
N ASN A 451 -6.80 70.09 46.93
CA ASN A 451 -5.54 70.60 47.52
C ASN A 451 -5.52 72.17 47.62
N GLN A 452 -6.02 72.85 46.56
CA GLN A 452 -6.11 74.32 46.59
C GLN A 452 -7.10 74.77 47.66
N ALA A 453 -8.30 74.17 47.74
CA ALA A 453 -9.25 74.50 48.79
C ALA A 453 -8.70 74.25 50.20
N LEU A 454 -7.94 73.17 50.40
CA LEU A 454 -7.26 72.86 51.66
C LEU A 454 -6.19 73.92 51.97
N SER A 455 -5.39 74.28 50.98
CA SER A 455 -4.39 75.35 51.15
C SER A 455 -5.03 76.67 51.51
N ASP A 456 -6.10 77.06 50.86
CA ASP A 456 -6.83 78.27 51.10
C ASP A 456 -7.47 78.24 52.53
N ALA A 457 -8.01 77.12 52.98
CA ALA A 457 -8.55 76.92 54.26
C ALA A 457 -7.48 76.99 55.33
N VAL A 458 -6.29 76.41 55.11
CA VAL A 458 -5.15 76.54 56.07
C VAL A 458 -4.67 77.96 56.13
N ALA A 459 -4.54 78.69 55.03
CA ALA A 459 -4.17 80.10 55.05
C ALA A 459 -5.16 80.98 55.79
N ALA A 460 -6.46 80.73 55.57
CA ALA A 460 -7.55 81.43 56.27
C ALA A 460 -7.50 81.17 57.80
N ALA A 461 -7.27 79.86 58.16
CA ALA A 461 -7.16 79.43 59.53
C ALA A 461 -5.90 80.07 60.22
N GLU A 462 -4.77 80.11 59.50
CA GLU A 462 -3.58 80.79 60.03
C GLU A 462 -3.80 82.28 60.23
N THR A 463 -4.48 82.95 59.29
CA THR A 463 -4.81 84.36 59.33
C THR A 463 -5.73 84.68 60.53
N ALA A 464 -6.75 83.86 60.72
CA ALA A 464 -7.67 83.94 61.83
C ALA A 464 -6.95 83.71 63.17
N ASN A 465 -6.04 82.72 63.23
CA ASN A 465 -5.26 82.47 64.44
C ASN A 465 -4.27 83.59 64.80
N ARG A 466 -3.62 84.21 63.79
CA ARG A 466 -2.80 85.40 63.96
C ARG A 466 -3.61 86.59 64.50
N ALA A 467 -4.80 86.86 63.93
CA ALA A 467 -5.73 87.88 64.37
C ALA A 467 -6.15 87.66 65.85
N LYS A 468 -6.51 86.39 66.19
CA LYS A 468 -6.85 85.99 67.59
C LYS A 468 -5.68 86.24 68.55
N SER A 469 -4.46 85.82 68.18
CA SER A 469 -3.26 86.01 69.01
C SER A 469 -2.96 87.49 69.23
N THR A 470 -3.10 88.30 68.16
CA THR A 470 -2.90 89.76 68.26
C THR A 470 -3.98 90.40 69.13
N PHE A 471 -5.23 89.98 68.99
CA PHE A 471 -6.34 90.41 69.82
C PHE A 471 -6.11 90.09 71.34
N LEU A 472 -5.73 88.86 71.62
CA LEU A 472 -5.45 88.42 72.96
C LEU A 472 -4.23 89.15 73.61
N SER A 473 -3.21 89.41 72.75
CA SER A 473 -2.03 90.19 73.17
C SER A 473 -2.40 91.65 73.54
N ASN A 474 -3.20 92.29 72.72
CA ASN A 474 -3.72 93.67 72.88
C ASN A 474 -4.62 93.73 74.13
N MET A 475 -5.53 92.78 74.30
CA MET A 475 -6.38 92.73 75.51
C MET A 475 -5.56 92.49 76.78
N SER A 476 -4.56 91.63 76.75
CA SER A 476 -3.66 91.39 77.86
C SER A 476 -2.86 92.69 78.25
N HIS A 477 -2.56 93.47 77.24
CA HIS A 477 -1.87 94.79 77.51
C HIS A 477 -2.86 95.79 78.12
N ASP A 478 -4.07 95.92 77.62
CA ASP A 478 -5.12 96.79 78.10
C ASP A 478 -5.62 96.45 79.51
N ILE A 479 -5.55 95.15 79.90
CA ILE A 479 -5.90 94.71 81.25
C ILE A 479 -4.77 94.96 82.29
N ARG A 480 -3.53 95.16 81.82
CA ARG A 480 -2.34 95.39 82.65
C ARG A 480 -2.05 96.86 82.86
N THR A 481 -2.70 97.81 82.21
CA THR A 481 -2.64 99.24 82.43
C THR A 481 -3.81 99.62 83.30
#